data_3678ac5f48500d5a8832bdbeaefd0299
#
_entry.id   3678ac5f48500d5a8832bdbeaefd0299
#
_cell.length_a   1.000
_cell.length_b   1.000
_cell.length_c   1.000
_cell.angle_alpha   90.00
_cell.angle_beta   90.00
_cell.angle_gamma   90.00
#
_symmetry.space_group_name_H-M   'P 1'
#
loop_
_entity.id
_entity.type
_entity.pdbx_description
1 polymer ?
#
loop_
_entity_poly.entity_id
_entity_poly.type
_entity_poly.pdbx_seq_one_letter_code
_entity_poly.pdbx_strand_id
1 'polypeptide(L)'
;MLVLPFSDIAVEIVEDSPFATSDNLFNEEKIFIKREWSEIRLKTYILGRCAAHRALQTLQKEIVPILKGRDGEPIWPFDIVGSISHKDAIAVAAVGKKKRYKGIGVDIEDQTTILSKKEYSLFCTPQEIACIDKKEFSPIDIFSRKEAILRAYYTAYSKLCNWIDIDTINVSKASNVTIICMLKKNFIINICCVEK
;
A
#
# COMPACT_ATOMS: atom_id res chain seq x y z
N MET A 1 18.28 4.12 -1.06
CA MET A 1 17.72 3.31 0.05
C MET A 1 17.04 4.28 1.00
N LEU A 2 15.73 4.23 1.11
CA LEU A 2 14.98 5.04 2.07
C LEU A 2 15.11 4.37 3.45
N VAL A 3 15.79 5.05 4.36
CA VAL A 3 15.84 4.61 5.77
C VAL A 3 14.56 5.10 6.42
N LEU A 4 13.62 4.20 6.63
CA LEU A 4 12.46 4.50 7.46
C LEU A 4 12.90 4.54 8.94
N PRO A 5 12.19 5.32 9.79
CA PRO A 5 12.51 5.40 11.22
C PRO A 5 12.29 4.08 11.98
N PHE A 6 11.94 3.00 11.27
CA PHE A 6 11.65 1.68 11.83
C PHE A 6 12.51 0.61 11.18
N SER A 7 13.41 0.01 11.93
CA SER A 7 14.30 -1.07 11.48
C SER A 7 13.59 -2.37 11.08
N ASP A 8 12.29 -2.47 11.37
CA ASP A 8 11.49 -3.70 11.21
C ASP A 8 10.46 -3.63 10.08
N ILE A 9 10.50 -2.56 9.25
CA ILE A 9 9.66 -2.41 8.06
C ILE A 9 10.57 -2.23 6.85
N ALA A 10 10.31 -3.00 5.80
CA ALA A 10 10.89 -2.79 4.49
C ALA A 10 9.84 -2.22 3.54
N VAL A 11 10.22 -1.18 2.81
CA VAL A 11 9.40 -0.56 1.77
C VAL A 11 10.21 -0.53 0.48
N GLU A 12 9.69 -1.19 -0.54
CA GLU A 12 10.32 -1.27 -1.84
C GLU A 12 9.40 -0.75 -2.93
N ILE A 13 9.99 0.05 -3.80
CA ILE A 13 9.31 0.67 -4.93
C ILE A 13 9.94 0.15 -6.21
N VAL A 14 9.12 -0.37 -7.11
CA VAL A 14 9.54 -0.88 -8.41
C VAL A 14 8.84 -0.08 -9.49
N GLU A 15 9.63 0.60 -10.30
CA GLU A 15 9.16 1.29 -11.50
C GLU A 15 9.24 0.34 -12.71
N ASP A 16 8.38 0.58 -13.68
CA ASP A 16 8.40 -0.16 -14.93
C ASP A 16 9.77 -0.06 -15.63
N SER A 17 10.20 -1.19 -16.09
CA SER A 17 11.44 -1.32 -16.85
C SER A 17 11.35 -2.51 -17.80
N PRO A 18 12.16 -2.57 -18.87
CA PRO A 18 12.23 -3.72 -19.75
C PRO A 18 12.57 -5.05 -19.05
N PHE A 19 13.11 -4.97 -17.83
CA PHE A 19 13.48 -6.12 -17.01
C PHE A 19 12.35 -6.63 -16.11
N ALA A 20 11.24 -5.88 -15.99
CA ALA A 20 10.07 -6.32 -15.22
C ALA A 20 9.15 -7.18 -16.09
N THR A 21 9.50 -8.44 -16.26
CA THR A 21 8.79 -9.42 -17.10
C THR A 21 8.17 -10.53 -16.26
N SER A 22 7.34 -11.34 -16.87
CA SER A 22 6.77 -12.54 -16.22
C SER A 22 7.81 -13.54 -15.77
N ASP A 23 9.06 -13.46 -16.28
CA ASP A 23 10.14 -14.35 -15.85
C ASP A 23 10.61 -14.04 -14.41
N ASN A 24 10.31 -12.86 -13.90
CA ASN A 24 10.56 -12.49 -12.51
C ASN A 24 9.54 -13.08 -11.51
N LEU A 25 8.52 -13.77 -12.00
CA LEU A 25 7.48 -14.39 -11.19
C LEU A 25 7.78 -15.86 -10.93
N PHE A 26 7.43 -16.33 -9.74
CA PHE A 26 7.34 -17.77 -9.47
C PHE A 26 6.23 -18.42 -10.29
N ASN A 27 6.35 -19.72 -10.56
CA ASN A 27 5.33 -20.45 -11.31
C ASN A 27 3.96 -20.40 -10.60
N GLU A 28 3.96 -20.44 -9.28
CA GLU A 28 2.77 -20.33 -8.43
C GLU A 28 2.10 -18.97 -8.53
N GLU A 29 2.83 -17.91 -8.87
CA GLU A 29 2.28 -16.59 -9.09
C GLU A 29 1.72 -16.45 -10.52
N LYS A 30 2.35 -17.11 -11.50
CA LYS A 30 1.92 -17.09 -12.90
C LYS A 30 0.53 -17.70 -13.10
N ILE A 31 0.08 -18.62 -12.23
CA ILE A 31 -1.27 -19.22 -12.31
C ILE A 31 -2.39 -18.21 -12.12
N PHE A 32 -2.13 -17.07 -11.48
CA PHE A 32 -3.12 -16.00 -11.29
C PHE A 32 -3.26 -15.07 -12.50
N ILE A 33 -2.35 -15.19 -13.49
CA ILE A 33 -2.41 -14.38 -14.71
C ILE A 33 -3.52 -14.92 -15.59
N LYS A 34 -4.48 -14.07 -15.92
CA LYS A 34 -5.59 -14.43 -16.77
C LYS A 34 -5.34 -13.96 -18.21
N ARG A 35 -5.76 -14.76 -19.16
CA ARG A 35 -5.58 -14.48 -20.59
C ARG A 35 -6.26 -13.17 -21.05
N GLU A 36 -7.37 -12.81 -20.40
CA GLU A 36 -8.15 -11.60 -20.68
C GLU A 36 -7.60 -10.33 -20.02
N TRP A 37 -6.51 -10.41 -19.25
CA TRP A 37 -5.94 -9.21 -18.65
C TRP A 37 -5.38 -8.27 -19.71
N SER A 38 -5.63 -6.97 -19.54
CA SER A 38 -4.93 -5.94 -20.30
C SER A 38 -3.42 -5.96 -19.98
N GLU A 39 -2.64 -5.44 -20.91
CA GLU A 39 -1.19 -5.29 -20.72
C GLU A 39 -0.86 -4.50 -19.44
N ILE A 40 -1.59 -3.41 -19.19
CA ILE A 40 -1.45 -2.60 -17.97
C ILE A 40 -1.70 -3.45 -16.73
N ARG A 41 -2.76 -4.27 -16.72
CA ARG A 41 -3.07 -5.14 -15.57
C ARG A 41 -1.99 -6.19 -15.33
N LEU A 42 -1.50 -6.81 -16.39
CA LEU A 42 -0.40 -7.77 -16.29
C LEU A 42 0.86 -7.09 -15.72
N LYS A 43 1.18 -5.93 -16.24
CA LYS A 43 2.36 -5.16 -15.83
C LYS A 43 2.30 -4.75 -14.36
N THR A 44 1.19 -4.18 -13.91
CA THR A 44 1.01 -3.81 -12.49
C THR A 44 1.08 -5.01 -11.56
N TYR A 45 0.59 -6.17 -12.00
CA TYR A 45 0.71 -7.40 -11.23
C TYR A 45 2.18 -7.83 -11.07
N ILE A 46 2.94 -7.84 -12.17
CA ILE A 46 4.37 -8.19 -12.16
C ILE A 46 5.15 -7.23 -11.24
N LEU A 47 4.97 -5.93 -11.43
CA LEU A 47 5.65 -4.90 -10.61
C LEU A 47 5.34 -5.08 -9.11
N GLY A 48 4.09 -5.35 -8.77
CA GLY A 48 3.67 -5.59 -7.40
C GLY A 48 4.35 -6.81 -6.76
N ARG A 49 4.50 -7.90 -7.51
CA ARG A 49 5.22 -9.10 -7.04
C ARG A 49 6.72 -8.83 -6.90
N CYS A 50 7.33 -8.16 -7.87
CA CYS A 50 8.74 -7.75 -7.78
C CYS A 50 9.00 -6.84 -6.57
N ALA A 51 8.12 -5.89 -6.27
CA ALA A 51 8.22 -5.05 -5.09
C ALA A 51 8.13 -5.89 -3.79
N ALA A 52 7.20 -6.85 -3.74
CA ALA A 52 7.04 -7.75 -2.60
C ALA A 52 8.27 -8.63 -2.37
N HIS A 53 8.84 -9.23 -3.42
CA HIS A 53 10.05 -10.03 -3.33
C HIS A 53 11.25 -9.21 -2.80
N ARG A 54 11.44 -7.99 -3.33
CA ARG A 54 12.50 -7.10 -2.84
C ARG A 54 12.29 -6.71 -1.39
N ALA A 55 11.04 -6.43 -0.98
CA ALA A 55 10.73 -6.08 0.40
C ALA A 55 11.02 -7.25 1.37
N LEU A 56 10.74 -8.50 1.00
CA LEU A 56 11.16 -9.68 1.76
C LEU A 56 12.68 -9.76 1.86
N GLN A 57 13.40 -9.58 0.75
CA GLN A 57 14.86 -9.59 0.73
C GLN A 57 15.47 -8.52 1.62
N THR A 58 14.92 -7.31 1.62
CA THR A 58 15.35 -6.20 2.48
C THR A 58 15.15 -6.52 3.97
N LEU A 59 14.10 -7.26 4.34
CA LEU A 59 13.92 -7.81 5.70
C LEU A 59 14.78 -9.05 5.99
N GLN A 60 15.69 -9.41 5.10
CA GLN A 60 16.51 -10.62 5.20
C GLN A 60 15.66 -11.90 5.34
N LYS A 61 14.54 -11.94 4.62
CA LYS A 61 13.66 -13.11 4.52
C LYS A 61 13.91 -13.83 3.22
N GLU A 62 13.61 -15.13 3.22
CA GLU A 62 13.57 -15.93 2.01
C GLU A 62 12.53 -15.34 1.04
N ILE A 63 12.90 -15.27 -0.23
CA ILE A 63 11.99 -14.86 -1.29
C ILE A 63 11.12 -16.06 -1.65
N VAL A 64 9.84 -15.96 -1.42
CA VAL A 64 8.85 -17.00 -1.69
C VAL A 64 7.72 -16.46 -2.56
N PRO A 65 6.95 -17.32 -3.24
CA PRO A 65 5.78 -16.90 -4.00
C PRO A 65 4.78 -16.13 -3.14
N ILE A 66 4.34 -14.97 -3.59
CA ILE A 66 3.27 -14.19 -2.94
C ILE A 66 1.97 -14.49 -3.66
N LEU A 67 1.20 -15.40 -3.10
CA LEU A 67 -0.06 -15.84 -3.67
C LEU A 67 -1.15 -14.78 -3.46
N LYS A 68 -2.32 -15.05 -4.04
CA LYS A 68 -3.49 -14.19 -3.92
C LYS A 68 -4.53 -14.90 -3.04
N GLY A 69 -4.98 -14.24 -2.01
CA GLY A 69 -6.05 -14.72 -1.14
C GLY A 69 -7.43 -14.57 -1.77
N ARG A 70 -8.45 -14.92 -1.00
CA ARG A 70 -9.84 -14.97 -1.44
C ARG A 70 -10.36 -13.62 -1.92
N ASP A 71 -10.02 -12.56 -1.19
CA ASP A 71 -10.47 -11.19 -1.47
C ASP A 71 -9.44 -10.41 -2.32
N GLY A 72 -8.40 -11.11 -2.80
CA GLY A 72 -7.37 -10.55 -3.66
C GLY A 72 -6.13 -10.03 -2.91
N GLU A 73 -6.14 -10.13 -1.60
CA GLU A 73 -5.02 -9.75 -0.73
C GLU A 73 -3.77 -10.63 -0.96
N PRO A 74 -2.56 -10.11 -0.74
CA PRO A 74 -1.34 -10.90 -0.82
C PRO A 74 -1.23 -11.84 0.39
N ILE A 75 -0.92 -13.12 0.14
CA ILE A 75 -0.61 -14.11 1.18
C ILE A 75 0.88 -14.05 1.46
N TRP A 76 1.24 -13.55 2.63
CA TRP A 76 2.62 -13.41 3.09
C TRP A 76 3.12 -14.64 3.84
N PRO A 77 4.46 -14.83 3.97
CA PRO A 77 5.03 -15.82 4.88
C PRO A 77 4.46 -15.72 6.30
N PHE A 78 4.46 -16.83 7.03
CA PHE A 78 3.80 -16.96 8.34
C PHE A 78 4.14 -15.83 9.34
N ASP A 79 5.39 -15.38 9.36
CA ASP A 79 5.90 -14.38 10.31
C ASP A 79 5.92 -12.95 9.75
N ILE A 80 5.37 -12.73 8.55
CA ILE A 80 5.34 -11.46 7.84
C ILE A 80 3.90 -10.96 7.70
N VAL A 81 3.75 -9.65 7.76
CA VAL A 81 2.54 -8.90 7.42
C VAL A 81 2.93 -7.80 6.45
N GLY A 82 2.06 -7.49 5.50
CA GLY A 82 2.38 -6.47 4.51
C GLY A 82 1.24 -6.13 3.57
N SER A 83 1.54 -5.23 2.65
CA SER A 83 0.60 -4.73 1.66
C SER A 83 1.33 -4.38 0.36
N ILE A 84 0.60 -4.42 -0.75
CA ILE A 84 1.07 -4.04 -2.07
C ILE A 84 0.09 -3.04 -2.65
N SER A 85 0.60 -1.95 -3.23
CA SER A 85 -0.17 -1.02 -4.04
C SER A 85 0.56 -0.70 -5.34
N HIS A 86 -0.18 -0.22 -6.32
CA HIS A 86 0.38 0.17 -7.61
C HIS A 86 -0.43 1.31 -8.23
N LYS A 87 0.25 2.14 -8.99
CA LYS A 87 -0.34 3.21 -9.80
C LYS A 87 0.42 3.25 -11.13
N ASP A 88 -0.31 3.14 -12.25
CA ASP A 88 0.27 3.17 -13.59
C ASP A 88 1.49 2.23 -13.76
N ALA A 89 2.67 2.79 -13.95
CA ALA A 89 3.91 2.07 -14.20
C ALA A 89 4.80 1.91 -12.95
N ILE A 90 4.23 1.99 -11.75
CA ILE A 90 4.95 1.89 -10.48
C ILE A 90 4.17 1.03 -9.48
N ALA A 91 4.89 0.25 -8.70
CA ALA A 91 4.33 -0.51 -7.59
C ALA A 91 5.16 -0.30 -6.33
N VAL A 92 4.51 -0.42 -5.19
CA VAL A 92 5.11 -0.36 -3.86
C VAL A 92 4.66 -1.54 -3.04
N ALA A 93 5.58 -2.11 -2.28
CA ALA A 93 5.28 -3.09 -1.24
C ALA A 93 5.87 -2.63 0.10
N ALA A 94 5.08 -2.76 1.15
CA ALA A 94 5.51 -2.54 2.52
C ALA A 94 5.30 -3.83 3.32
N VAL A 95 6.35 -4.32 3.98
CA VAL A 95 6.31 -5.54 4.80
C VAL A 95 6.97 -5.33 6.15
N GLY A 96 6.50 -6.04 7.15
CA GLY A 96 7.04 -6.02 8.50
C GLY A 96 6.84 -7.34 9.23
N LYS A 97 7.49 -7.49 10.38
CA LYS A 97 7.42 -8.72 11.18
C LYS A 97 6.12 -8.78 11.97
N LYS A 98 5.36 -9.88 11.86
CA LYS A 98 4.14 -10.13 12.65
C LYS A 98 4.37 -10.10 14.16
N LYS A 99 5.60 -10.24 14.62
CA LYS A 99 5.95 -10.10 16.03
C LYS A 99 5.62 -8.69 16.54
N ARG A 100 5.80 -7.67 15.71
CA ARG A 100 5.60 -6.26 16.06
C ARG A 100 4.28 -5.70 15.52
N TYR A 101 3.91 -6.05 14.31
CA TYR A 101 2.77 -5.46 13.62
C TYR A 101 1.61 -6.45 13.49
N LYS A 102 0.39 -5.97 13.76
CA LYS A 102 -0.86 -6.68 13.46
C LYS A 102 -1.23 -6.52 12.00
N GLY A 103 -1.02 -5.32 11.44
CA GLY A 103 -1.36 -4.99 10.07
C GLY A 103 -0.45 -3.91 9.50
N ILE A 104 -0.20 -4.00 8.20
CA ILE A 104 0.47 -2.99 7.40
C ILE A 104 -0.36 -2.78 6.14
N GLY A 105 -0.63 -1.52 5.82
CA GLY A 105 -1.25 -1.10 4.58
C GLY A 105 -0.37 -0.09 3.87
N VAL A 106 -0.28 -0.16 2.56
CA VAL A 106 0.40 0.83 1.73
C VAL A 106 -0.49 1.25 0.58
N ASP A 107 -0.43 2.52 0.24
CA ASP A 107 -1.06 3.05 -0.96
C ASP A 107 -0.14 4.04 -1.68
N ILE A 108 -0.31 4.12 -3.01
CA ILE A 108 0.45 5.02 -3.88
C ILE A 108 -0.50 5.71 -4.86
N GLU A 109 -0.40 7.05 -4.94
CA GLU A 109 -1.21 7.87 -5.83
C GLU A 109 -0.38 8.95 -6.54
N ASP A 110 -0.85 9.39 -7.71
CA ASP A 110 -0.23 10.50 -8.42
C ASP A 110 -0.71 11.83 -7.82
N GLN A 111 0.22 12.65 -7.32
CA GLN A 111 -0.06 13.96 -6.72
C GLN A 111 -0.68 14.96 -7.69
N THR A 112 -0.53 14.73 -9.00
CA THR A 112 -1.13 15.58 -10.03
C THR A 112 -2.61 15.31 -10.24
N THR A 113 -3.15 14.24 -9.62
CA THR A 113 -4.58 13.92 -9.67
C THR A 113 -5.39 15.00 -8.96
N ILE A 114 -6.28 15.64 -9.71
CA ILE A 114 -7.17 16.68 -9.19
C ILE A 114 -8.53 16.07 -8.90
N LEU A 115 -8.96 16.14 -7.65
CA LEU A 115 -10.30 15.76 -7.23
C LEU A 115 -11.15 17.00 -6.96
N SER A 116 -12.35 17.05 -7.53
CA SER A 116 -13.31 18.09 -7.27
C SER A 116 -13.90 17.98 -5.85
N LYS A 117 -14.47 19.07 -5.33
CA LYS A 117 -15.11 19.08 -4.00
C LYS A 117 -16.22 18.03 -3.89
N LYS A 118 -16.95 17.78 -4.97
CA LYS A 118 -17.99 16.76 -5.03
C LYS A 118 -17.40 15.35 -4.84
N GLU A 119 -16.27 15.08 -5.46
CA GLU A 119 -15.61 13.75 -5.39
C GLU A 119 -15.05 13.50 -3.99
N TYR A 120 -14.23 14.42 -3.45
CA TYR A 120 -13.63 14.16 -2.15
C TYR A 120 -14.61 14.26 -0.98
N SER A 121 -15.74 14.95 -1.13
CA SER A 121 -16.82 14.93 -0.11
C SER A 121 -17.49 13.56 0.04
N LEU A 122 -17.31 12.63 -0.90
CA LEU A 122 -17.84 11.27 -0.79
C LEU A 122 -17.08 10.41 0.23
N PHE A 123 -15.83 10.75 0.52
CA PHE A 123 -14.99 9.96 1.41
C PHE A 123 -14.33 10.76 2.55
N CYS A 124 -14.28 12.09 2.48
CA CYS A 124 -13.69 12.92 3.51
C CYS A 124 -14.67 13.22 4.64
N THR A 125 -14.17 13.22 5.87
CA THR A 125 -14.89 13.76 7.03
C THR A 125 -14.94 15.29 6.97
N PRO A 126 -15.86 15.94 7.69
CA PRO A 126 -15.90 17.42 7.75
C PRO A 126 -14.57 18.04 8.21
N GLN A 127 -13.83 17.37 9.11
CA GLN A 127 -12.54 17.84 9.60
C GLN A 127 -11.46 17.74 8.51
N GLU A 128 -11.45 16.67 7.75
CA GLU A 128 -10.53 16.50 6.61
C GLU A 128 -10.81 17.53 5.53
N ILE A 129 -12.07 17.83 5.24
CA ILE A 129 -12.46 18.90 4.31
C ILE A 129 -11.93 20.26 4.80
N ALA A 130 -12.04 20.55 6.10
CA ALA A 130 -11.52 21.79 6.65
C ALA A 130 -9.98 21.89 6.52
N CYS A 131 -9.25 20.78 6.65
CA CYS A 131 -7.81 20.74 6.43
C CYS A 131 -7.45 20.90 4.94
N ILE A 132 -8.26 20.35 4.03
CA ILE A 132 -8.09 20.55 2.58
C ILE A 132 -8.33 22.03 2.22
N ASP A 133 -9.39 22.65 2.73
CA ASP A 133 -9.72 24.06 2.49
C ASP A 133 -8.60 25.00 3.00
N LYS A 134 -7.89 24.60 4.08
CA LYS A 134 -6.69 25.29 4.60
C LYS A 134 -5.39 24.95 3.86
N LYS A 135 -5.42 24.05 2.87
CA LYS A 135 -4.25 23.55 2.13
C LYS A 135 -3.22 22.82 2.99
N GLU A 136 -3.63 22.24 4.12
CA GLU A 136 -2.78 21.40 4.96
C GLU A 136 -2.54 20.02 4.32
N PHE A 137 -3.56 19.52 3.59
CA PHE A 137 -3.51 18.27 2.81
C PHE A 137 -4.14 18.49 1.44
N SER A 138 -3.70 17.71 0.47
CA SER A 138 -4.43 17.58 -0.80
C SER A 138 -5.53 16.51 -0.69
N PRO A 139 -6.61 16.59 -1.49
CA PRO A 139 -7.64 15.55 -1.50
C PRO A 139 -7.07 14.16 -1.83
N ILE A 140 -6.09 14.08 -2.72
CA ILE A 140 -5.48 12.80 -3.10
C ILE A 140 -4.58 12.23 -1.99
N ASP A 141 -3.97 13.07 -1.14
CA ASP A 141 -3.24 12.61 0.04
C ASP A 141 -4.21 11.98 1.05
N ILE A 142 -5.34 12.64 1.35
CA ILE A 142 -6.39 12.07 2.23
C ILE A 142 -6.90 10.74 1.67
N PHE A 143 -7.15 10.66 0.36
CA PHE A 143 -7.56 9.42 -0.30
C PHE A 143 -6.55 8.31 -0.05
N SER A 144 -5.28 8.54 -0.38
CA SER A 144 -4.21 7.56 -0.23
C SER A 144 -3.99 7.15 1.23
N ARG A 145 -4.10 8.08 2.20
CA ARG A 145 -4.06 7.77 3.64
C ARG A 145 -5.18 6.82 4.05
N LYS A 146 -6.41 7.08 3.59
CA LYS A 146 -7.57 6.21 3.87
C LYS A 146 -7.38 4.82 3.30
N GLU A 147 -6.91 4.71 2.05
CA GLU A 147 -6.60 3.40 1.44
C GLU A 147 -5.53 2.64 2.24
N ALA A 148 -4.45 3.30 2.64
CA ALA A 148 -3.41 2.66 3.46
C ALA A 148 -3.97 2.18 4.80
N ILE A 149 -4.81 2.98 5.47
CA ILE A 149 -5.46 2.63 6.73
C ILE A 149 -6.40 1.44 6.54
N LEU A 150 -7.27 1.45 5.52
CA LEU A 150 -8.20 0.35 5.22
C LEU A 150 -7.47 -0.96 5.05
N ARG A 151 -6.39 -0.96 4.26
CA ARG A 151 -5.56 -2.16 4.03
C ARG A 151 -4.87 -2.64 5.29
N ALA A 152 -4.37 -1.73 6.12
CA ALA A 152 -3.75 -2.09 7.41
C ALA A 152 -4.76 -2.70 8.38
N TYR A 153 -5.96 -2.12 8.49
CA TYR A 153 -7.03 -2.63 9.34
C TYR A 153 -7.60 -3.95 8.82
N TYR A 154 -7.78 -4.11 7.51
CA TYR A 154 -8.16 -5.38 6.93
C TYR A 154 -7.17 -6.48 7.28
N THR A 155 -5.86 -6.19 7.13
CA THR A 155 -4.80 -7.15 7.47
C THR A 155 -4.77 -7.47 8.96
N ALA A 156 -5.02 -6.48 9.84
CA ALA A 156 -4.95 -6.64 11.29
C ALA A 156 -6.16 -7.36 11.89
N TYR A 157 -7.35 -7.14 11.32
CA TYR A 157 -8.63 -7.51 11.96
C TYR A 157 -9.57 -8.28 11.05
N SER A 158 -9.21 -8.51 9.78
CA SER A 158 -10.07 -9.12 8.75
C SER A 158 -11.44 -8.43 8.64
N LYS A 159 -11.46 -7.11 8.84
CA LYS A 159 -12.68 -6.31 8.88
C LYS A 159 -12.56 -5.11 7.94
N LEU A 160 -13.57 -4.92 7.12
CA LEU A 160 -13.71 -3.71 6.31
C LEU A 160 -14.32 -2.58 7.16
N CYS A 161 -13.78 -1.38 7.02
CA CYS A 161 -14.33 -0.15 7.59
C CYS A 161 -14.92 0.69 6.46
N ASN A 162 -15.93 1.51 6.77
CA ASN A 162 -16.38 2.50 5.80
C ASN A 162 -15.37 3.66 5.71
N TRP A 163 -15.21 4.21 4.53
CA TRP A 163 -14.30 5.33 4.29
C TRP A 163 -14.57 6.54 5.16
N ILE A 164 -15.85 6.86 5.36
CA ILE A 164 -16.27 8.02 6.14
C ILE A 164 -15.99 7.87 7.64
N ASP A 165 -15.86 6.64 8.12
CA ASP A 165 -15.56 6.36 9.53
C ASP A 165 -14.06 6.47 9.85
N ILE A 166 -13.22 6.60 8.82
CA ILE A 166 -11.78 6.73 8.97
C ILE A 166 -11.42 8.22 9.03
N ASP A 167 -10.95 8.66 10.20
CA ASP A 167 -10.42 10.01 10.40
C ASP A 167 -8.88 9.98 10.29
N THR A 168 -8.36 10.40 9.14
CA THR A 168 -6.91 10.39 8.87
C THR A 168 -6.14 11.43 9.69
N ILE A 169 -6.82 12.44 10.24
CA ILE A 169 -6.22 13.49 11.05
C ILE A 169 -5.98 13.03 12.49
N ASN A 170 -6.92 12.25 13.04
CA ASN A 170 -6.87 11.82 14.42
C ASN A 170 -6.39 10.36 14.60
N VAL A 171 -6.34 9.56 13.53
CA VAL A 171 -5.95 8.14 13.62
C VAL A 171 -4.55 7.96 14.23
N SER A 172 -3.62 8.87 13.97
CA SER A 172 -2.28 8.86 14.56
C SER A 172 -2.25 9.17 16.06
N LYS A 173 -3.37 9.60 16.65
CA LYS A 173 -3.52 9.75 18.10
C LYS A 173 -3.79 8.42 18.81
N ALA A 174 -4.19 7.39 18.07
CA ALA A 174 -4.22 6.03 18.60
C ALA A 174 -2.77 5.57 18.85
N SER A 175 -2.47 5.15 20.05
CA SER A 175 -1.10 4.83 20.51
C SER A 175 -0.41 3.72 19.72
N ASN A 176 -1.16 2.93 18.97
CA ASN A 176 -0.67 1.77 18.22
C ASN A 176 -0.81 1.91 16.69
N VAL A 177 -1.11 3.10 16.18
CA VAL A 177 -1.23 3.35 14.74
C VAL A 177 -0.25 4.44 14.32
N THR A 178 0.55 4.14 13.32
CA THR A 178 1.49 5.08 12.72
C THR A 178 1.21 5.22 11.23
N ILE A 179 1.16 6.46 10.75
CA ILE A 179 1.07 6.78 9.33
C ILE A 179 2.37 7.45 8.91
N ILE A 180 2.98 6.94 7.84
CA ILE A 180 4.18 7.48 7.22
C ILE A 180 3.80 7.93 5.82
N CYS A 181 4.11 9.19 5.50
CA CYS A 181 3.95 9.73 4.16
C CYS A 181 5.32 9.90 3.51
N MET A 182 5.43 9.46 2.27
CA MET A 182 6.65 9.57 1.47
C MET A 182 6.31 10.17 0.12
N LEU A 183 7.24 10.95 -0.42
CA LEU A 183 7.13 11.50 -1.77
C LEU A 183 8.21 10.89 -2.65
N LYS A 184 7.82 10.44 -3.84
CA LYS A 184 8.74 9.96 -4.87
C LYS A 184 8.32 10.49 -6.24
N LYS A 185 9.10 11.41 -6.80
CA LYS A 185 8.72 12.15 -8.04
C LYS A 185 7.33 12.79 -7.85
N ASN A 186 6.38 12.45 -8.72
CA ASN A 186 5.00 12.93 -8.66
C ASN A 186 4.08 12.02 -7.83
N PHE A 187 4.63 11.02 -7.14
CA PHE A 187 3.83 10.07 -6.38
C PHE A 187 3.87 10.38 -4.88
N ILE A 188 2.71 10.27 -4.24
CA ILE A 188 2.56 10.24 -2.80
C ILE A 188 2.32 8.79 -2.39
N ILE A 189 3.05 8.35 -1.36
CA ILE A 189 2.97 7.00 -0.84
C ILE A 189 2.65 7.10 0.65
N ASN A 190 1.54 6.53 1.05
CA ASN A 190 1.15 6.45 2.44
C ASN A 190 1.24 5.02 2.95
N ILE A 191 1.81 4.85 4.13
CA ILE A 191 1.98 3.56 4.81
C ILE A 191 1.32 3.69 6.17
N CYS A 192 0.41 2.78 6.48
CA CYS A 192 -0.19 2.66 7.79
C CYS A 192 0.28 1.39 8.48
N CYS A 193 0.74 1.51 9.70
CA CYS A 193 1.18 0.41 10.54
C CYS A 193 0.32 0.34 11.80
N VAL A 194 -0.25 -0.84 12.05
CA VAL A 194 -0.97 -1.16 13.29
C VAL A 194 -0.05 -2.04 14.12
N GLU A 195 0.46 -1.51 15.22
CA GLU A 195 1.32 -2.23 16.15
C GLU A 195 0.52 -3.17 17.09
N LYS A 196 1.19 -4.12 17.70
CA LYS A 196 0.57 -5.04 18.70
C LYS A 196 0.43 -4.39 20.06
#